data_2d6a28f11158ebcc9f18567a0c17472f
#
_entry.id   2d6a28f11158ebcc9f18567a0c17472f
#
_cell.length_a   1.000
_cell.length_b   1.000
_cell.length_c   1.000
_cell.angle_alpha   90.00
_cell.angle_beta   90.00
_cell.angle_gamma   90.00
#
_symmetry.space_group_name_H-M   'P 1'
#
loop_
_entity.id
_entity.type
_entity.pdbx_description
1 polymer ?
#
loop_
_entity_poly.entity_id
_entity_poly.type
_entity_poly.pdbx_seq_one_letter_code
_entity_poly.pdbx_strand_id
1 'polypeptide(L)'
;MMPHLARLKPAALATALISAGLLGACTSTAAETAATATATTPKLRGQAIAEQYCSGCHAIGRGDKSTHPDSLPFRKISMHYPVRNLEEALGEGILVGHPDMPPFQFEPQQIDDLLSYIESIQDPA
;
A
#
# COMPACT_ATOMS: atom_id res chain seq x y z
N MET A 1 34.57 10.94 60.80
CA MET A 1 35.93 11.51 60.70
C MET A 1 35.91 12.53 59.60
N MET A 2 35.66 13.77 59.97
CA MET A 2 35.96 14.98 59.18
C MET A 2 37.45 15.28 59.33
N PRO A 3 38.10 16.22 58.70
CA PRO A 3 37.68 17.45 58.00
C PRO A 3 38.50 17.79 56.73
N HIS A 4 38.35 18.80 56.01
CA HIS A 4 38.70 20.23 56.01
C HIS A 4 38.41 20.80 54.56
N LEU A 5 37.57 21.78 54.39
CA LEU A 5 37.74 23.22 54.46
C LEU A 5 39.01 23.82 53.79
N ALA A 6 38.80 24.61 52.73
CA ALA A 6 39.41 25.88 52.39
C ALA A 6 38.83 26.36 51.02
N ARG A 7 37.94 27.27 50.93
CA ARG A 7 38.00 28.72 50.90
C ARG A 7 39.16 29.29 50.08
N LEU A 8 38.76 30.01 48.98
CA LEU A 8 39.15 31.42 48.75
C LEU A 8 38.51 31.96 47.45
N LYS A 9 37.79 33.07 47.65
CA LYS A 9 37.45 34.09 46.66
C LYS A 9 38.68 35.05 46.55
N PRO A 10 38.82 36.09 45.72
CA PRO A 10 37.78 36.86 45.03
C PRO A 10 38.11 37.43 43.59
N ALA A 11 37.10 37.98 43.01
CA ALA A 11 37.03 39.30 42.33
C ALA A 11 37.91 39.63 41.10
N ALA A 12 37.35 40.06 40.02
CA ALA A 12 37.20 41.40 39.59
C ALA A 12 36.87 41.56 38.09
N LEU A 13 35.84 42.30 37.86
CA LEU A 13 35.65 43.39 36.86
C LEU A 13 35.85 43.10 35.35
N ALA A 14 34.70 43.17 34.70
CA ALA A 14 34.32 44.14 33.66
C ALA A 14 35.08 44.14 32.33
N THR A 15 34.36 43.84 31.30
CA THR A 15 34.17 44.79 30.18
C THR A 15 33.04 44.32 29.26
N ALA A 16 32.09 45.18 29.06
CA ALA A 16 31.00 45.04 28.10
C ALA A 16 31.55 45.22 26.68
N LEU A 17 31.23 44.30 25.81
CA LEU A 17 31.23 44.54 24.37
C LEU A 17 29.95 43.93 23.81
N ILE A 18 29.08 44.86 23.45
CA ILE A 18 27.86 44.61 22.68
C ILE A 18 28.28 44.17 21.29
N SER A 19 28.13 42.91 20.99
CA SER A 19 28.16 42.42 19.63
C SER A 19 26.75 41.99 19.23
N ALA A 20 26.14 42.82 18.43
CA ALA A 20 24.91 42.52 17.72
C ALA A 20 25.18 41.36 16.77
N GLY A 21 24.89 40.16 17.21
CA GLY A 21 24.91 38.93 16.39
C GLY A 21 23.53 38.76 15.78
N LEU A 22 23.45 38.93 14.46
CA LEU A 22 22.31 38.56 13.64
C LEU A 22 21.86 37.15 14.01
N LEU A 23 20.68 37.03 14.58
CA LEU A 23 19.96 35.75 14.60
C LEU A 23 19.52 35.44 13.18
N GLY A 24 20.38 34.70 12.48
CA GLY A 24 19.97 33.99 11.29
C GLY A 24 18.96 32.95 11.68
N ALA A 25 17.67 33.25 11.50
CA ALA A 25 16.62 32.27 11.55
C ALA A 25 16.88 31.27 10.41
N CYS A 26 17.53 30.15 10.72
CA CYS A 26 17.47 28.96 9.87
C CYS A 26 16.04 28.48 9.92
N THR A 27 15.19 29.03 9.07
CA THR A 27 13.96 28.37 8.68
C THR A 27 14.40 27.13 7.89
N SER A 28 14.52 26.02 8.58
CA SER A 28 14.54 24.70 7.94
C SER A 28 13.18 24.55 7.27
N THR A 29 13.10 24.98 6.02
CA THR A 29 12.08 24.50 5.11
C THR A 29 12.35 23.02 4.97
N ALA A 30 11.70 22.21 5.81
CA ALA A 30 11.49 20.83 5.50
C ALA A 30 10.73 20.85 4.16
N ALA A 31 11.47 20.71 3.07
CA ALA A 31 10.90 20.33 1.82
C ALA A 31 10.31 18.94 2.07
N GLU A 32 9.07 18.93 2.49
CA GLU A 32 8.21 17.78 2.44
C GLU A 32 8.20 17.38 0.97
N THR A 33 9.09 16.46 0.66
CA THR A 33 9.03 15.72 -0.59
C THR A 33 7.72 14.95 -0.48
N ALA A 34 6.63 15.61 -0.84
CA ALA A 34 5.41 14.93 -1.23
C ALA A 34 5.81 14.05 -2.41
N ALA A 35 6.28 12.85 -2.08
CA ALA A 35 6.29 11.77 -3.03
C ALA A 35 4.86 11.76 -3.57
N THR A 36 4.72 12.18 -4.81
CA THR A 36 3.50 12.03 -5.59
C THR A 36 3.30 10.51 -5.68
N ALA A 37 2.75 9.94 -4.61
CA ALA A 37 2.16 8.63 -4.68
C ALA A 37 1.07 8.80 -5.73
N THR A 38 1.37 8.39 -6.96
CA THR A 38 0.39 8.24 -8.01
C THR A 38 -0.70 7.41 -7.37
N ALA A 39 -1.82 8.05 -7.03
CA ALA A 39 -2.91 7.40 -6.31
C ALA A 39 -3.41 6.28 -7.20
N THR A 40 -2.85 5.09 -6.98
CA THR A 40 -3.19 3.90 -7.75
C THR A 40 -4.63 3.57 -7.40
N THR A 41 -5.52 3.66 -8.36
CA THR A 41 -6.95 3.38 -8.13
C THR A 41 -7.15 1.92 -7.70
N PRO A 42 -8.22 1.59 -6.97
CA PRO A 42 -8.56 0.22 -6.64
C PRO A 42 -8.49 -0.71 -7.84
N LYS A 43 -9.05 -0.28 -8.96
CA LYS A 43 -9.01 -1.02 -10.23
C LYS A 43 -7.59 -1.33 -10.70
N LEU A 44 -6.65 -0.39 -10.64
CA LEU A 44 -5.26 -0.62 -11.08
C LEU A 44 -4.53 -1.56 -10.12
N ARG A 45 -4.78 -1.46 -8.82
CA ARG A 45 -4.23 -2.40 -7.83
C ARG A 45 -4.80 -3.80 -8.05
N GLY A 46 -6.10 -3.91 -8.28
CA GLY A 46 -6.76 -5.18 -8.58
C GLY A 46 -6.26 -5.81 -9.88
N GLN A 47 -5.98 -5.01 -10.92
CA GLN A 47 -5.35 -5.49 -12.13
C GLN A 47 -3.98 -6.08 -11.87
N ALA A 48 -3.14 -5.42 -11.08
CA ALA A 48 -1.82 -5.92 -10.70
C ALA A 48 -1.90 -7.25 -9.93
N ILE A 49 -2.89 -7.40 -9.03
CA ILE A 49 -3.16 -8.67 -8.34
C ILE A 49 -3.55 -9.76 -9.35
N ALA A 50 -4.44 -9.46 -10.27
CA ALA A 50 -4.86 -10.40 -11.31
C ALA A 50 -3.67 -10.82 -12.20
N GLU A 51 -2.82 -9.89 -12.59
CA GLU A 51 -1.61 -10.16 -13.37
C GLU A 51 -0.65 -11.08 -12.62
N GLN A 52 -0.44 -10.84 -11.34
CA GLN A 52 0.51 -11.58 -10.53
C GLN A 52 0.04 -13.01 -10.21
N TYR A 53 -1.23 -13.20 -9.91
CA TYR A 53 -1.73 -14.45 -9.32
C TYR A 53 -2.65 -15.25 -10.22
N CYS A 54 -3.29 -14.63 -11.21
CA CYS A 54 -4.38 -15.27 -11.94
C CYS A 54 -4.09 -15.44 -13.44
N SER A 55 -3.23 -14.58 -14.03
CA SER A 55 -2.98 -14.55 -15.48
C SER A 55 -2.33 -15.82 -16.03
N GLY A 56 -1.71 -16.64 -15.18
CA GLY A 56 -1.13 -17.91 -15.57
C GLY A 56 -2.17 -18.92 -16.10
N CYS A 57 -3.41 -18.82 -15.64
CA CYS A 57 -4.51 -19.71 -16.03
C CYS A 57 -5.69 -18.98 -16.64
N HIS A 58 -6.09 -17.84 -16.06
CA HIS A 58 -7.26 -17.07 -16.48
C HIS A 58 -6.91 -15.98 -17.50
N ALA A 59 -7.80 -15.79 -18.45
CA ALA A 59 -7.86 -14.55 -19.22
C ALA A 59 -8.34 -13.44 -18.28
N ILE A 60 -7.47 -12.48 -18.03
CA ILE A 60 -7.73 -11.39 -17.10
C ILE A 60 -8.16 -10.09 -17.77
N GLY A 61 -8.07 -10.01 -19.09
CA GLY A 61 -8.44 -8.86 -19.88
C GLY A 61 -9.78 -9.02 -20.62
N ARG A 62 -10.05 -8.06 -21.54
CA ARG A 62 -11.30 -8.06 -22.33
C ARG A 62 -11.23 -8.89 -23.60
N GLY A 63 -10.04 -9.17 -24.14
CA GLY A 63 -9.88 -9.82 -25.45
C GLY A 63 -8.99 -11.05 -25.45
N ASP A 64 -8.38 -11.39 -24.33
CA ASP A 64 -7.49 -12.53 -24.16
C ASP A 64 -8.24 -13.85 -23.97
N LYS A 65 -7.50 -14.96 -23.99
CA LYS A 65 -8.03 -16.28 -23.77
C LYS A 65 -7.34 -16.91 -22.57
N SER A 66 -8.11 -17.63 -21.76
CA SER A 66 -7.56 -18.47 -20.68
C SER A 66 -6.63 -19.53 -21.26
N THR A 67 -5.51 -19.74 -20.60
CA THR A 67 -4.51 -20.77 -20.98
C THR A 67 -4.91 -22.13 -20.45
N HIS A 68 -5.61 -22.17 -19.33
CA HIS A 68 -6.16 -23.39 -18.75
C HIS A 68 -7.61 -23.59 -19.23
N PRO A 69 -7.99 -24.79 -19.69
CA PRO A 69 -9.29 -25.04 -20.33
C PRO A 69 -10.49 -24.79 -19.40
N ASP A 70 -10.34 -25.10 -18.10
CA ASP A 70 -11.41 -24.96 -17.11
C ASP A 70 -11.41 -23.58 -16.42
N SER A 71 -10.43 -22.73 -16.73
CA SER A 71 -10.33 -21.38 -16.16
C SER A 71 -11.26 -20.41 -16.88
N LEU A 72 -12.35 -20.03 -16.22
CA LEU A 72 -13.29 -19.05 -16.75
C LEU A 72 -12.59 -17.69 -16.98
N PRO A 73 -12.72 -17.07 -18.16
CA PRO A 73 -12.25 -15.71 -18.36
C PRO A 73 -12.91 -14.73 -17.38
N PHE A 74 -12.14 -13.83 -16.78
CA PHE A 74 -12.65 -12.90 -15.76
C PHE A 74 -13.83 -12.07 -16.25
N ARG A 75 -13.80 -11.62 -17.51
CA ARG A 75 -14.89 -10.84 -18.09
C ARG A 75 -16.25 -11.55 -18.17
N LYS A 76 -16.27 -12.88 -18.00
CA LYS A 76 -17.48 -13.70 -18.09
C LYS A 76 -18.04 -14.14 -16.73
N ILE A 77 -17.40 -13.77 -15.64
CA ILE A 77 -17.81 -14.22 -14.30
C ILE A 77 -19.25 -13.80 -13.99
N SER A 78 -19.62 -12.55 -14.30
CA SER A 78 -20.97 -12.04 -14.01
C SER A 78 -22.09 -12.76 -14.78
N MET A 79 -21.76 -13.49 -15.83
CA MET A 79 -22.72 -14.33 -16.58
C MET A 79 -23.11 -15.59 -15.80
N HIS A 80 -22.33 -15.99 -14.81
CA HIS A 80 -22.56 -17.19 -14.01
C HIS A 80 -23.04 -16.87 -12.58
N TYR A 81 -22.46 -15.83 -11.97
CA TYR A 81 -22.80 -15.37 -10.61
C TYR A 81 -22.28 -13.95 -10.37
N PRO A 82 -22.82 -13.25 -9.37
CA PRO A 82 -22.29 -11.94 -9.00
C PRO A 82 -20.82 -12.01 -8.62
N VAL A 83 -19.98 -11.12 -9.18
CA VAL A 83 -18.53 -11.12 -8.94
C VAL A 83 -18.19 -11.07 -7.46
N ARG A 84 -18.97 -10.33 -6.67
CA ARG A 84 -18.77 -10.21 -5.21
C ARG A 84 -18.93 -11.51 -4.44
N ASN A 85 -19.56 -12.54 -5.00
CA ASN A 85 -19.65 -13.86 -4.36
C ASN A 85 -18.28 -14.55 -4.22
N LEU A 86 -17.23 -14.04 -4.86
CA LEU A 86 -15.87 -14.52 -4.69
C LEU A 86 -15.19 -14.01 -3.41
N GLU A 87 -15.76 -13.03 -2.72
CA GLU A 87 -15.15 -12.35 -1.59
C GLU A 87 -14.76 -13.32 -0.47
N GLU A 88 -15.70 -14.16 -0.05
CA GLU A 88 -15.49 -15.16 1.00
C GLU A 88 -14.42 -16.19 0.59
N ALA A 89 -14.52 -16.73 -0.61
CA ALA A 89 -13.58 -17.74 -1.10
C ALA A 89 -12.15 -17.23 -1.18
N LEU A 90 -11.96 -15.97 -1.61
CA LEU A 90 -10.66 -15.32 -1.71
C LEU A 90 -10.09 -14.93 -0.35
N GLY A 91 -10.93 -14.69 0.65
CA GLY A 91 -10.52 -14.36 2.01
C GLY A 91 -10.18 -15.60 2.86
N GLU A 92 -10.93 -16.67 2.69
CA GLU A 92 -10.81 -17.87 3.53
C GLU A 92 -9.94 -18.98 2.89
N GLY A 93 -9.53 -18.82 1.64
CA GLY A 93 -8.74 -19.83 0.94
C GLY A 93 -9.56 -21.07 0.56
N ILE A 94 -10.84 -20.87 0.30
CA ILE A 94 -11.73 -21.96 -0.14
C ILE A 94 -11.44 -22.26 -1.61
N LEU A 95 -11.32 -23.54 -1.93
CA LEU A 95 -11.21 -24.00 -3.31
C LEU A 95 -12.54 -23.78 -4.05
N VAL A 96 -12.51 -22.91 -5.04
CA VAL A 96 -13.66 -22.58 -5.89
C VAL A 96 -13.31 -22.70 -7.35
N GLY A 97 -14.31 -22.98 -8.18
CA GLY A 97 -14.15 -23.01 -9.63
C GLY A 97 -13.71 -24.37 -10.15
N HIS A 98 -12.42 -24.65 -10.20
CA HIS A 98 -11.89 -25.90 -10.75
C HIS A 98 -10.77 -26.49 -9.86
N PRO A 99 -10.52 -27.83 -9.95
CA PRO A 99 -9.59 -28.52 -9.02
C PRO A 99 -8.15 -28.00 -9.04
N ASP A 100 -7.71 -27.46 -10.18
CA ASP A 100 -6.34 -26.99 -10.35
C ASP A 100 -6.14 -25.53 -9.92
N MET A 101 -7.20 -24.85 -9.44
CA MET A 101 -7.11 -23.51 -8.90
C MET A 101 -6.51 -23.57 -7.49
N PRO A 102 -5.36 -22.92 -7.24
CA PRO A 102 -4.79 -22.89 -5.90
C PRO A 102 -5.66 -22.09 -4.92
N PRO A 103 -5.68 -22.44 -3.64
CA PRO A 103 -6.37 -21.63 -2.63
C PRO A 103 -5.59 -20.33 -2.41
N PHE A 104 -6.31 -19.22 -2.43
CA PHE A 104 -5.77 -17.90 -2.14
C PHE A 104 -6.37 -17.36 -0.84
N GLN A 105 -5.53 -16.71 -0.03
CA GLN A 105 -5.96 -15.96 1.14
C GLN A 105 -5.44 -14.52 0.99
N PHE A 106 -6.31 -13.65 0.54
CA PHE A 106 -6.00 -12.24 0.37
C PHE A 106 -6.53 -11.43 1.55
N GLU A 107 -5.85 -10.32 1.83
CA GLU A 107 -6.35 -9.34 2.78
C GLU A 107 -7.61 -8.62 2.22
N PRO A 108 -8.50 -8.13 3.08
CA PRO A 108 -9.77 -7.51 2.64
C PRO A 108 -9.59 -6.42 1.59
N GLN A 109 -8.57 -5.58 1.71
CA GLN A 109 -8.29 -4.52 0.73
C GLN A 109 -7.88 -5.09 -0.63
N GLN A 110 -7.10 -6.17 -0.64
CA GLN A 110 -6.68 -6.83 -1.89
C GLN A 110 -7.88 -7.47 -2.60
N ILE A 111 -8.79 -8.05 -1.82
CA ILE A 111 -10.03 -8.63 -2.34
C ILE A 111 -10.89 -7.55 -2.98
N ASP A 112 -11.13 -6.44 -2.28
CA ASP A 112 -11.93 -5.33 -2.82
C ASP A 112 -11.31 -4.74 -4.09
N ASP A 113 -10.00 -4.56 -4.12
CA ASP A 113 -9.27 -4.09 -5.30
C ASP A 113 -9.42 -5.07 -6.48
N LEU A 114 -9.20 -6.37 -6.24
CA LEU A 114 -9.31 -7.42 -7.25
C LEU A 114 -10.72 -7.50 -7.82
N LEU A 115 -11.73 -7.54 -6.95
CA LEU A 115 -13.13 -7.60 -7.38
C LEU A 115 -13.56 -6.33 -8.11
N SER A 116 -13.09 -5.16 -7.69
CA SER A 116 -13.32 -3.90 -8.42
C SER A 116 -12.72 -3.92 -9.82
N TYR A 117 -11.56 -4.54 -9.99
CA TYR A 117 -10.99 -4.76 -11.32
C TYR A 117 -11.85 -5.70 -12.14
N ILE A 118 -12.18 -6.88 -11.60
CA ILE A 118 -13.00 -7.88 -12.29
C ILE A 118 -14.34 -7.29 -12.72
N GLU A 119 -15.05 -6.59 -11.84
CA GLU A 119 -16.32 -5.90 -12.16
C GLU A 119 -16.17 -4.92 -13.31
N SER A 120 -15.03 -4.23 -13.39
CA SER A 120 -14.80 -3.21 -14.42
C SER A 120 -14.63 -3.76 -15.84
N ILE A 121 -14.38 -5.05 -15.99
CA ILE A 121 -14.10 -5.70 -17.29
C ILE A 121 -15.18 -6.67 -17.72
N GLN A 122 -16.29 -6.78 -17.00
CA GLN A 122 -17.34 -7.73 -17.37
C GLN A 122 -17.90 -7.47 -18.76
N ASP A 123 -18.20 -8.56 -19.48
CA ASP A 123 -18.94 -8.50 -20.73
C ASP A 123 -20.39 -8.04 -20.45
N PRO A 124 -21.01 -7.27 -21.33
CA PRO A 124 -22.43 -6.93 -21.17
C PRO A 124 -23.29 -8.19 -21.24
N ALA A 125 -24.35 -8.21 -20.42
CA ALA A 125 -25.35 -9.27 -20.40
C ALA A 125 -26.20 -9.29 -21.68
#